data_5b0ee807aeb006e099ae44d94424c705
#
_entry.id   5b0ee807aeb006e099ae44d94424c705
#
_cell.length_a   1.000
_cell.length_b   1.000
_cell.length_c   1.000
_cell.angle_alpha   90.00
_cell.angle_beta   90.00
_cell.angle_gamma   90.00
#
_symmetry.space_group_name_H-M   'P 1'
#
loop_
_entity.id
_entity.type
_entity.pdbx_description
1 polymer ?
#
loop_
_entity_poly.entity_id
_entity_poly.type
_entity_poly.pdbx_seq_one_letter_code
_entity_poly.pdbx_strand_id
1 'polypeptide(L)'
;MLLKNNISANYIKKLNVEQRKTLCSEIRHLLVKTVTNTGGHLASNLGTVELIVAMHTVFDTPKDKFVFDVGHQAYTHKIITGRAKRLNTIRTENGISGFPKSDESEHDSFIGGHSSISISAALGIAEAMKLDGDDHSVVAVIGDGALTGGEAYEGLNNAGKTDCNLVVVLNENEMSISKNTGALALYLAQLKSTQKYYKTKNSVKDILENTPIIGKTLGNAARNTKRVLKFALYQSNLFENLGFKYIGPIDGHNIEELTEALTVAKMMKRPCLVHVYTKKGKGYAPAEENSGEYHGLAPQNSSAAETITFTEAFGRELCDISRIDKNICTITAAMKYGTGLQYFYKEFPERFFDVGIAEEHAVTFSAGLASGGKIPVFAVYSSFLQRCYDQLIHDCSIEKRHIVLAVDRAGFVGEDGETHHGMFDVSMLTTVPGVSIYSPSDNKELSLCLKKALYEEDGIVALRYPRGAAFYDSGAKEYYGYRHINNGRKKVIFTYGRITANAVLLSDKADVLQAVKIYPVEEKIIKILSSYDEIYFFEEAFQSGSISEKICSYLLQRGYKGKTKIVAVNGFIPHNTVSNQLKSVGLDYEGMKKIIGE
;
A
#
# COMPACT_ATOMS: atom_id res chain seq x y z
N MET A 1 -34.43 -9.01 -4.84
CA MET A 1 -33.13 -8.74 -4.28
C MET A 1 -32.27 -9.99 -4.43
N LEU A 2 -31.32 -9.96 -5.36
CA LEU A 2 -30.47 -11.10 -5.74
C LEU A 2 -29.42 -11.43 -4.63
N LEU A 3 -28.94 -10.41 -3.90
CA LEU A 3 -28.02 -10.54 -2.76
C LEU A 3 -28.58 -11.34 -1.58
N LYS A 4 -29.91 -11.52 -1.46
CA LYS A 4 -30.52 -12.33 -0.37
C LYS A 4 -30.36 -13.84 -0.55
N ASN A 5 -30.02 -14.32 -1.74
CA ASN A 5 -30.00 -15.73 -2.13
C ASN A 5 -28.59 -16.31 -2.07
N ASN A 6 -27.91 -16.35 -0.94
CA ASN A 6 -26.59 -16.99 -0.79
C ASN A 6 -25.72 -16.92 -2.07
N ILE A 7 -25.25 -15.72 -2.39
CA ILE A 7 -24.46 -15.49 -3.61
C ILE A 7 -23.19 -16.33 -3.57
N SER A 8 -22.95 -17.05 -4.66
CA SER A 8 -21.71 -17.78 -4.89
C SER A 8 -21.24 -17.55 -6.34
N ALA A 9 -19.99 -17.82 -6.62
CA ALA A 9 -19.44 -17.75 -7.97
C ALA A 9 -20.28 -18.58 -8.97
N ASN A 10 -20.74 -19.76 -8.58
CA ASN A 10 -21.61 -20.61 -9.39
C ASN A 10 -23.01 -20.03 -9.65
N TYR A 11 -23.53 -19.23 -8.72
CA TYR A 11 -24.82 -18.56 -8.91
C TYR A 11 -24.74 -17.47 -9.97
N ILE A 12 -23.65 -16.69 -10.00
CA ILE A 12 -23.43 -15.61 -10.97
C ILE A 12 -23.50 -16.13 -12.42
N LYS A 13 -22.95 -17.31 -12.68
CA LYS A 13 -22.94 -17.94 -14.02
C LYS A 13 -24.31 -18.22 -14.56
N LYS A 14 -25.29 -18.45 -13.69
CA LYS A 14 -26.69 -18.75 -14.07
C LYS A 14 -27.52 -17.51 -14.37
N LEU A 15 -27.06 -16.32 -14.02
CA LEU A 15 -27.77 -15.06 -14.23
C LEU A 15 -27.71 -14.64 -15.70
N ASN A 16 -28.85 -14.13 -16.22
CA ASN A 16 -28.86 -13.42 -17.50
C ASN A 16 -28.26 -12.01 -17.35
N VAL A 17 -28.06 -11.29 -18.44
CA VAL A 17 -27.42 -9.97 -18.49
C VAL A 17 -28.14 -8.96 -17.61
N GLU A 18 -29.46 -8.86 -17.66
CA GLU A 18 -30.25 -7.90 -16.89
C GLU A 18 -30.21 -8.21 -15.38
N GLN A 19 -30.19 -9.49 -15.01
CA GLN A 19 -30.01 -9.91 -13.65
C GLN A 19 -28.60 -9.54 -13.14
N ARG A 20 -27.55 -9.65 -13.95
CA ARG A 20 -26.19 -9.22 -13.59
C ARG A 20 -26.12 -7.71 -13.39
N LYS A 21 -26.77 -6.91 -14.26
CA LYS A 21 -26.87 -5.44 -14.10
C LYS A 21 -27.57 -5.08 -12.77
N THR A 22 -28.68 -5.76 -12.47
CA THR A 22 -29.39 -5.59 -11.19
C THR A 22 -28.49 -5.94 -10.01
N LEU A 23 -27.76 -7.05 -10.09
CA LEU A 23 -26.82 -7.45 -9.05
C LEU A 23 -25.71 -6.42 -8.84
N CYS A 24 -25.14 -5.85 -9.91
CA CYS A 24 -24.15 -4.78 -9.79
C CYS A 24 -24.71 -3.57 -9.03
N SER A 25 -25.95 -3.18 -9.28
CA SER A 25 -26.62 -2.11 -8.53
C SER A 25 -26.79 -2.46 -7.04
N GLU A 26 -27.23 -3.67 -6.73
CA GLU A 26 -27.38 -4.14 -5.33
C GLU A 26 -26.03 -4.20 -4.60
N ILE A 27 -24.97 -4.64 -5.27
CA ILE A 27 -23.59 -4.64 -4.71
C ILE A 27 -23.14 -3.22 -4.41
N ARG A 28 -23.35 -2.25 -5.31
CA ARG A 28 -23.00 -0.84 -5.05
C ARG A 28 -23.71 -0.27 -3.84
N HIS A 29 -25.00 -0.51 -3.69
CA HIS A 29 -25.73 -0.07 -2.51
C HIS A 29 -25.18 -0.68 -1.22
N LEU A 30 -24.83 -1.97 -1.24
CA LEU A 30 -24.21 -2.63 -0.10
C LEU A 30 -22.83 -2.05 0.22
N LEU A 31 -21.98 -1.79 -0.77
CA LEU A 31 -20.66 -1.19 -0.62
C LEU A 31 -20.75 0.20 -0.01
N VAL A 32 -21.60 1.09 -0.57
CA VAL A 32 -21.79 2.44 -0.03
C VAL A 32 -22.22 2.37 1.43
N LYS A 33 -23.28 1.60 1.72
CA LYS A 33 -23.81 1.45 3.08
C LYS A 33 -22.76 0.93 4.07
N THR A 34 -21.98 -0.06 3.67
CA THR A 34 -21.00 -0.69 4.57
C THR A 34 -19.79 0.20 4.78
N VAL A 35 -19.16 0.65 3.69
CA VAL A 35 -17.87 1.36 3.78
C VAL A 35 -18.02 2.75 4.42
N THR A 36 -19.17 3.42 4.26
CA THR A 36 -19.43 4.66 5.02
C THR A 36 -19.47 4.42 6.53
N ASN A 37 -19.90 3.25 6.98
CA ASN A 37 -19.96 2.93 8.40
C ASN A 37 -18.63 2.41 8.96
N THR A 38 -18.00 1.45 8.27
CA THR A 38 -16.80 0.74 8.75
C THR A 38 -15.49 1.41 8.33
N GLY A 39 -15.53 2.38 7.42
CA GLY A 39 -14.36 2.86 6.70
C GLY A 39 -13.88 1.87 5.63
N GLY A 40 -12.91 2.29 4.82
CA GLY A 40 -12.30 1.45 3.79
C GLY A 40 -12.26 2.11 2.40
N HIS A 41 -12.01 1.31 1.37
CA HIS A 41 -11.74 1.80 0.02
C HIS A 41 -13.00 1.83 -0.84
N LEU A 42 -13.79 2.94 -0.79
CA LEU A 42 -15.07 3.01 -1.47
C LEU A 42 -14.95 3.22 -2.98
N ALA A 43 -14.27 4.29 -3.41
CA ALA A 43 -14.25 4.70 -4.81
C ALA A 43 -13.66 3.62 -5.74
N SER A 44 -12.60 2.94 -5.33
CA SER A 44 -11.96 1.86 -6.08
C SER A 44 -12.90 0.66 -6.26
N ASN A 45 -13.62 0.27 -5.21
CA ASN A 45 -14.58 -0.83 -5.26
C ASN A 45 -15.79 -0.53 -6.14
N LEU A 46 -16.34 0.69 -6.07
CA LEU A 46 -17.45 1.11 -6.92
C LEU A 46 -17.08 1.10 -8.41
N GLY A 47 -15.83 1.40 -8.73
CA GLY A 47 -15.32 1.39 -10.11
C GLY A 47 -15.17 0.01 -10.72
N THR A 48 -15.04 -1.06 -9.93
CA THR A 48 -14.71 -2.41 -10.43
C THR A 48 -15.87 -3.41 -10.33
N VAL A 49 -17.07 -2.99 -9.97
CA VAL A 49 -18.20 -3.91 -9.73
C VAL A 49 -18.52 -4.76 -10.95
N GLU A 50 -18.74 -4.17 -12.13
CA GLU A 50 -19.04 -4.89 -13.37
C GLU A 50 -17.88 -5.79 -13.80
N LEU A 51 -16.65 -5.30 -13.68
CA LEU A 51 -15.45 -6.06 -14.01
C LEU A 51 -15.39 -7.36 -13.20
N ILE A 52 -15.54 -7.28 -11.87
CA ILE A 52 -15.45 -8.46 -11.00
C ILE A 52 -16.64 -9.40 -11.22
N VAL A 53 -17.86 -8.89 -11.44
CA VAL A 53 -19.02 -9.73 -11.81
C VAL A 53 -18.79 -10.44 -13.15
N ALA A 54 -18.19 -9.77 -14.15
CA ALA A 54 -17.85 -10.39 -15.43
C ALA A 54 -16.75 -11.46 -15.28
N MET A 55 -15.73 -11.21 -14.45
CA MET A 55 -14.70 -12.20 -14.12
C MET A 55 -15.33 -13.48 -13.55
N HIS A 56 -16.19 -13.36 -12.53
CA HIS A 56 -16.89 -14.51 -11.94
C HIS A 56 -17.92 -15.16 -12.87
N THR A 57 -18.33 -14.48 -13.93
CA THR A 57 -19.17 -15.06 -14.98
C THR A 57 -18.38 -16.00 -15.89
N VAL A 58 -17.12 -15.64 -16.18
CA VAL A 58 -16.27 -16.35 -17.15
C VAL A 58 -15.39 -17.40 -16.50
N PHE A 59 -14.75 -17.04 -15.40
CA PHE A 59 -13.76 -17.90 -14.72
C PHE A 59 -14.40 -18.74 -13.62
N ASP A 60 -13.77 -19.84 -13.28
CA ASP A 60 -14.27 -20.87 -12.36
C ASP A 60 -13.45 -20.93 -11.07
N THR A 61 -13.49 -19.84 -10.28
CA THR A 61 -12.77 -19.80 -9.00
C THR A 61 -13.42 -20.74 -7.97
N PRO A 62 -12.67 -21.49 -7.13
CA PRO A 62 -11.23 -21.37 -6.87
C PRO A 62 -10.29 -22.15 -7.83
N LYS A 63 -10.81 -22.85 -8.85
CA LYS A 63 -9.97 -23.54 -9.82
C LYS A 63 -9.17 -22.56 -10.65
N ASP A 64 -9.84 -21.66 -11.38
CA ASP A 64 -9.18 -20.48 -11.94
C ASP A 64 -8.75 -19.57 -10.75
N LYS A 65 -7.53 -19.04 -10.78
CA LYS A 65 -6.96 -18.26 -9.70
C LYS A 65 -7.06 -16.76 -9.96
N PHE A 66 -7.41 -15.99 -8.93
CA PHE A 66 -7.46 -14.53 -9.02
C PHE A 66 -6.39 -13.91 -8.09
N VAL A 67 -5.58 -13.01 -8.64
CA VAL A 67 -4.58 -12.22 -7.92
C VAL A 67 -4.90 -10.74 -8.12
N PHE A 68 -5.27 -10.06 -7.06
CA PHE A 68 -5.60 -8.63 -7.08
C PHE A 68 -4.40 -7.81 -6.65
N ASP A 69 -3.91 -6.93 -7.52
CA ASP A 69 -2.86 -5.98 -7.18
C ASP A 69 -3.36 -4.99 -6.12
N VAL A 70 -2.59 -4.73 -5.06
CA VAL A 70 -3.03 -4.07 -3.83
C VAL A 70 -4.23 -4.80 -3.20
N GLY A 71 -5.25 -5.12 -3.96
CA GLY A 71 -6.44 -5.85 -3.50
C GLY A 71 -7.48 -4.98 -2.76
N HIS A 72 -7.26 -3.68 -2.66
CA HIS A 72 -8.20 -2.74 -2.04
C HIS A 72 -9.53 -2.61 -2.82
N GLN A 73 -9.59 -3.06 -4.07
CA GLN A 73 -10.76 -3.09 -4.94
C GLN A 73 -11.51 -4.43 -4.93
N ALA A 74 -11.16 -5.37 -4.05
CA ALA A 74 -11.65 -6.75 -4.07
C ALA A 74 -12.94 -7.00 -3.25
N TYR A 75 -13.65 -5.97 -2.77
CA TYR A 75 -14.84 -6.19 -1.92
C TYR A 75 -15.98 -6.87 -2.68
N THR A 76 -16.17 -6.57 -3.98
CA THR A 76 -17.14 -7.29 -4.83
C THR A 76 -16.78 -8.77 -4.94
N HIS A 77 -15.49 -9.12 -5.04
CA HIS A 77 -15.02 -10.51 -5.02
C HIS A 77 -15.38 -11.20 -3.67
N LYS A 78 -15.13 -10.52 -2.55
CA LYS A 78 -15.52 -11.05 -1.22
C LYS A 78 -17.03 -11.27 -1.11
N ILE A 79 -17.85 -10.36 -1.63
CA ILE A 79 -19.31 -10.50 -1.67
C ILE A 79 -19.72 -11.76 -2.45
N ILE A 80 -19.19 -11.94 -3.67
CA ILE A 80 -19.53 -13.04 -4.56
C ILE A 80 -19.04 -14.39 -4.04
N THR A 81 -17.94 -14.41 -3.29
CA THR A 81 -17.33 -15.63 -2.72
C THR A 81 -17.86 -15.97 -1.32
N GLY A 82 -19.10 -15.59 -1.01
CA GLY A 82 -19.83 -16.04 0.18
C GLY A 82 -19.68 -15.15 1.42
N ARG A 83 -18.92 -14.05 1.34
CA ARG A 83 -18.67 -13.16 2.49
C ARG A 83 -19.64 -11.96 2.58
N ALA A 84 -20.69 -11.92 1.75
CA ALA A 84 -21.67 -10.82 1.73
C ALA A 84 -22.29 -10.51 3.10
N LYS A 85 -22.64 -11.54 3.88
CA LYS A 85 -23.22 -11.38 5.22
C LYS A 85 -22.27 -10.84 6.27
N ARG A 86 -20.97 -11.04 6.06
CA ARG A 86 -19.90 -10.58 6.95
C ARG A 86 -19.28 -9.26 6.48
N LEU A 87 -19.75 -8.67 5.39
CA LEU A 87 -19.14 -7.46 4.85
C LEU A 87 -19.16 -6.28 5.84
N ASN A 88 -20.18 -6.23 6.71
CA ASN A 88 -20.29 -5.23 7.76
C ASN A 88 -19.22 -5.36 8.87
N THR A 89 -18.42 -6.41 8.85
CA THR A 89 -17.27 -6.61 9.77
C THR A 89 -15.94 -6.35 9.08
N ILE A 90 -15.96 -5.79 7.86
CA ILE A 90 -14.71 -5.52 7.13
C ILE A 90 -13.84 -4.52 7.90
N ARG A 91 -12.55 -4.84 8.06
CA ARG A 91 -11.54 -4.03 8.76
C ARG A 91 -11.82 -3.83 10.27
N THR A 92 -12.75 -4.59 10.84
CA THR A 92 -13.01 -4.57 12.29
C THR A 92 -12.38 -5.79 12.96
N GLU A 93 -12.21 -5.72 14.29
CA GLU A 93 -11.65 -6.81 15.09
C GLU A 93 -12.40 -8.13 14.83
N ASN A 94 -11.67 -9.21 14.58
CA ASN A 94 -12.20 -10.53 14.22
C ASN A 94 -13.11 -10.55 12.98
N GLY A 95 -13.14 -9.47 12.23
CA GLY A 95 -13.88 -9.33 10.99
C GLY A 95 -13.10 -9.81 9.77
N ILE A 96 -13.64 -9.52 8.58
CA ILE A 96 -12.94 -9.81 7.33
C ILE A 96 -11.92 -8.72 7.00
N SER A 97 -10.80 -9.12 6.39
CA SER A 97 -9.73 -8.22 5.96
C SER A 97 -10.19 -7.24 4.88
N GLY A 98 -9.62 -6.04 4.85
CA GLY A 98 -9.78 -5.07 3.76
C GLY A 98 -9.08 -5.48 2.45
N PHE A 99 -8.27 -6.54 2.49
CA PHE A 99 -7.51 -7.08 1.36
C PHE A 99 -7.79 -8.58 1.18
N PRO A 100 -7.53 -9.18 -0.01
CA PRO A 100 -7.54 -10.62 -0.17
C PRO A 100 -6.57 -11.30 0.78
N LYS A 101 -6.98 -12.45 1.34
CA LYS A 101 -6.20 -13.20 2.31
C LYS A 101 -6.50 -14.70 2.20
N SER A 102 -5.47 -15.51 1.95
CA SER A 102 -5.64 -16.94 1.63
C SER A 102 -6.22 -17.76 2.78
N ASP A 103 -6.00 -17.35 4.03
CA ASP A 103 -6.58 -17.99 5.21
C ASP A 103 -8.04 -17.56 5.47
N GLU A 104 -8.53 -16.54 4.77
CA GLU A 104 -9.92 -16.08 4.87
C GLU A 104 -10.84 -16.83 3.89
N SER A 105 -10.34 -17.19 2.72
CA SER A 105 -11.12 -17.86 1.68
C SER A 105 -10.23 -18.58 0.66
N GLU A 106 -10.63 -19.80 0.24
CA GLU A 106 -9.99 -20.55 -0.85
C GLU A 106 -10.02 -19.83 -2.21
N HIS A 107 -10.89 -18.81 -2.35
CA HIS A 107 -10.98 -17.97 -3.53
C HIS A 107 -9.93 -16.85 -3.57
N ASP A 108 -9.29 -16.54 -2.44
CA ASP A 108 -8.24 -15.52 -2.33
C ASP A 108 -6.87 -16.21 -2.56
N SER A 109 -6.42 -16.25 -3.82
CA SER A 109 -5.26 -17.04 -4.23
C SER A 109 -3.91 -16.46 -3.77
N PHE A 110 -3.87 -15.17 -3.43
CA PHE A 110 -2.66 -14.50 -2.96
C PHE A 110 -3.01 -13.33 -2.03
N ILE A 111 -2.08 -12.97 -1.15
CA ILE A 111 -2.26 -11.84 -0.23
C ILE A 111 -2.29 -10.52 -1.00
N GLY A 112 -3.17 -9.59 -0.61
CA GLY A 112 -3.17 -8.20 -1.06
C GLY A 112 -2.47 -7.27 -0.05
N GLY A 113 -2.36 -5.97 -0.39
CA GLY A 113 -1.83 -4.90 0.45
C GLY A 113 -0.78 -4.05 -0.26
N HIS A 114 0.22 -4.67 -0.88
CA HIS A 114 1.27 -3.99 -1.63
C HIS A 114 0.97 -3.98 -3.14
N SER A 115 1.43 -2.93 -3.82
CA SER A 115 1.22 -2.74 -5.26
C SER A 115 2.27 -3.45 -6.11
N SER A 116 1.97 -3.60 -7.40
CA SER A 116 2.89 -4.04 -8.47
C SER A 116 3.29 -5.53 -8.42
N ILE A 117 2.80 -6.31 -7.45
CA ILE A 117 3.17 -7.71 -7.24
C ILE A 117 2.31 -8.71 -8.03
N SER A 118 1.12 -8.29 -8.49
CA SER A 118 0.09 -9.23 -8.97
C SER A 118 0.52 -10.03 -10.20
N ILE A 119 1.25 -9.42 -11.13
CA ILE A 119 1.68 -10.08 -12.36
C ILE A 119 2.72 -11.16 -12.05
N SER A 120 3.72 -10.85 -11.22
CA SER A 120 4.76 -11.79 -10.80
C SER A 120 4.17 -12.96 -10.02
N ALA A 121 3.28 -12.68 -9.05
CA ALA A 121 2.61 -13.72 -8.28
C ALA A 121 1.72 -14.61 -9.16
N ALA A 122 0.93 -14.00 -10.06
CA ALA A 122 0.06 -14.73 -10.98
C ALA A 122 0.86 -15.58 -11.98
N LEU A 123 1.99 -15.07 -12.48
CA LEU A 123 2.91 -15.82 -13.32
C LEU A 123 3.44 -17.06 -12.61
N GLY A 124 3.93 -16.90 -11.37
CA GLY A 124 4.42 -18.04 -10.56
C GLY A 124 3.35 -19.09 -10.34
N ILE A 125 2.11 -18.68 -10.03
CA ILE A 125 0.96 -19.61 -9.90
C ILE A 125 0.67 -20.31 -11.23
N ALA A 126 0.66 -19.57 -12.35
CA ALA A 126 0.35 -20.13 -13.67
C ALA A 126 1.41 -21.14 -14.14
N GLU A 127 2.69 -20.88 -13.88
CA GLU A 127 3.76 -21.83 -14.17
C GLU A 127 3.68 -23.08 -13.28
N ALA A 128 3.35 -22.94 -11.99
CA ALA A 128 3.15 -24.08 -11.11
C ALA A 128 1.98 -24.97 -11.60
N MET A 129 0.83 -24.35 -11.94
CA MET A 129 -0.33 -25.07 -12.48
C MET A 129 0.02 -25.79 -13.79
N LYS A 130 0.80 -25.15 -14.67
CA LYS A 130 1.29 -25.77 -15.91
C LYS A 130 2.17 -26.99 -15.66
N LEU A 131 3.08 -26.90 -14.68
CA LEU A 131 3.94 -28.04 -14.27
C LEU A 131 3.13 -29.22 -13.75
N ASP A 132 1.99 -28.94 -13.09
CA ASP A 132 1.05 -29.97 -12.60
C ASP A 132 0.09 -30.48 -13.69
N GLY A 133 0.16 -29.94 -14.91
CA GLY A 133 -0.76 -30.27 -16.01
C GLY A 133 -2.16 -29.68 -15.81
N ASP A 134 -2.33 -28.70 -14.94
CA ASP A 134 -3.60 -27.99 -14.70
C ASP A 134 -3.79 -26.91 -15.76
N ASP A 135 -4.91 -27.01 -16.51
CA ASP A 135 -5.22 -26.16 -17.65
C ASP A 135 -6.15 -24.98 -17.28
N HIS A 136 -6.40 -24.73 -16.00
CA HIS A 136 -7.16 -23.55 -15.54
C HIS A 136 -6.35 -22.26 -15.73
N SER A 137 -7.04 -21.14 -15.69
CA SER A 137 -6.43 -19.81 -15.93
C SER A 137 -6.06 -19.13 -14.63
N VAL A 138 -5.02 -18.29 -14.69
CA VAL A 138 -4.70 -17.34 -13.62
C VAL A 138 -4.95 -15.92 -14.11
N VAL A 139 -5.67 -15.12 -13.31
CA VAL A 139 -6.06 -13.75 -13.66
C VAL A 139 -5.41 -12.79 -12.68
N ALA A 140 -4.49 -11.95 -13.17
CA ALA A 140 -3.93 -10.82 -12.42
C ALA A 140 -4.76 -9.57 -12.72
N VAL A 141 -5.25 -8.89 -11.69
CA VAL A 141 -5.96 -7.60 -11.82
C VAL A 141 -5.06 -6.50 -11.31
N ILE A 142 -4.60 -5.62 -12.18
CA ILE A 142 -3.69 -4.53 -11.86
C ILE A 142 -4.27 -3.18 -12.28
N GLY A 143 -4.11 -2.15 -11.44
CA GLY A 143 -4.44 -0.77 -11.77
C GLY A 143 -3.33 -0.07 -12.53
N ASP A 144 -3.68 0.96 -13.29
CA ASP A 144 -2.75 1.82 -14.04
C ASP A 144 -1.69 2.49 -13.14
N GLY A 145 -2.06 2.86 -11.90
CA GLY A 145 -1.10 3.37 -10.90
C GLY A 145 -0.09 2.29 -10.47
N ALA A 146 -0.54 1.08 -10.17
CA ALA A 146 0.34 -0.03 -9.76
C ALA A 146 1.23 -0.52 -10.92
N LEU A 147 0.80 -0.34 -12.17
CA LEU A 147 1.60 -0.67 -13.35
C LEU A 147 2.83 0.24 -13.49
N THR A 148 2.93 1.35 -12.76
CA THR A 148 4.12 2.22 -12.77
C THR A 148 5.30 1.67 -11.97
N GLY A 149 5.10 0.65 -11.13
CA GLY A 149 6.16 0.04 -10.33
C GLY A 149 7.06 -0.88 -11.15
N GLY A 150 8.34 -0.94 -10.79
CA GLY A 150 9.36 -1.72 -11.49
C GLY A 150 9.02 -3.21 -11.57
N GLU A 151 8.59 -3.82 -10.46
CA GLU A 151 8.22 -5.24 -10.38
C GLU A 151 7.10 -5.62 -11.37
N ALA A 152 6.14 -4.72 -11.63
CA ALA A 152 5.11 -4.96 -12.63
C ALA A 152 5.69 -5.07 -14.04
N TYR A 153 6.70 -4.25 -14.39
CA TYR A 153 7.42 -4.36 -15.67
C TYR A 153 8.26 -5.63 -15.75
N GLU A 154 8.92 -6.03 -14.68
CA GLU A 154 9.67 -7.28 -14.60
C GLU A 154 8.72 -8.47 -14.82
N GLY A 155 7.56 -8.44 -14.16
CA GLY A 155 6.50 -9.43 -14.33
C GLY A 155 5.99 -9.52 -15.78
N LEU A 156 5.69 -8.38 -16.41
CA LEU A 156 5.28 -8.31 -17.81
C LEU A 156 6.36 -8.85 -18.76
N ASN A 157 7.61 -8.41 -18.58
CA ASN A 157 8.72 -8.82 -19.41
C ASN A 157 8.96 -10.34 -19.37
N ASN A 158 8.81 -10.95 -18.20
CA ASN A 158 8.96 -12.41 -18.05
C ASN A 158 7.73 -13.16 -18.56
N ALA A 159 6.52 -12.72 -18.23
CA ALA A 159 5.28 -13.39 -18.61
C ALA A 159 5.09 -13.48 -20.15
N GLY A 160 5.48 -12.42 -20.88
CA GLY A 160 5.29 -12.36 -22.33
C GLY A 160 6.07 -13.41 -23.13
N LYS A 161 7.07 -14.07 -22.53
CA LYS A 161 7.85 -15.16 -23.16
C LYS A 161 7.29 -16.55 -22.85
N THR A 162 6.32 -16.64 -21.97
CA THR A 162 5.74 -17.92 -21.57
C THR A 162 4.57 -18.32 -22.46
N ASP A 163 4.10 -19.54 -22.29
CA ASP A 163 2.88 -20.07 -22.91
C ASP A 163 1.84 -20.50 -21.86
N CYS A 164 1.98 -19.98 -20.60
CA CYS A 164 1.05 -20.28 -19.52
C CYS A 164 -0.31 -19.57 -19.70
N ASN A 165 -1.34 -20.07 -19.04
CA ASN A 165 -2.69 -19.54 -19.10
C ASN A 165 -2.85 -18.31 -18.18
N LEU A 166 -2.12 -17.23 -18.48
CA LEU A 166 -2.14 -15.98 -17.71
C LEU A 166 -2.98 -14.91 -18.42
N VAL A 167 -3.93 -14.33 -17.69
CA VAL A 167 -4.71 -13.17 -18.13
C VAL A 167 -4.39 -11.99 -17.21
N VAL A 168 -3.79 -10.96 -17.75
CA VAL A 168 -3.57 -9.68 -17.03
C VAL A 168 -4.73 -8.74 -17.37
N VAL A 169 -5.51 -8.35 -16.39
CA VAL A 169 -6.56 -7.34 -16.52
C VAL A 169 -5.99 -6.00 -16.04
N LEU A 170 -5.66 -5.14 -16.99
CA LEU A 170 -5.23 -3.76 -16.72
C LEU A 170 -6.46 -2.87 -16.57
N ASN A 171 -6.72 -2.41 -15.37
CA ASN A 171 -7.82 -1.49 -15.05
C ASN A 171 -7.34 -0.04 -15.04
N GLU A 172 -7.53 0.68 -16.14
CA GLU A 172 -7.25 2.10 -16.26
C GLU A 172 -8.40 2.93 -15.69
N ASN A 173 -8.10 3.84 -14.79
CA ASN A 173 -9.08 4.80 -14.27
C ASN A 173 -8.53 6.24 -14.18
N GLU A 174 -7.36 6.49 -14.77
CA GLU A 174 -6.65 7.78 -14.82
C GLU A 174 -6.26 8.34 -13.44
N MET A 175 -6.47 7.56 -12.38
CA MET A 175 -6.29 7.98 -10.99
C MET A 175 -5.67 6.87 -10.14
N SER A 176 -4.54 7.17 -9.50
CA SER A 176 -4.14 6.49 -8.26
C SER A 176 -4.84 7.17 -7.06
N ILE A 177 -4.14 7.54 -6.01
CA ILE A 177 -4.65 8.49 -4.99
C ILE A 177 -4.71 9.92 -5.57
N SER A 178 -3.80 10.25 -6.50
CA SER A 178 -3.78 11.46 -7.33
C SER A 178 -3.82 11.08 -8.81
N LYS A 179 -3.91 12.08 -9.72
CA LYS A 179 -3.77 11.84 -11.17
C LYS A 179 -2.47 11.08 -11.43
N ASN A 180 -2.54 10.04 -12.25
CA ASN A 180 -1.36 9.27 -12.62
C ASN A 180 -0.35 10.16 -13.35
N THR A 181 0.93 9.98 -13.00
CA THR A 181 2.05 10.74 -13.55
C THR A 181 2.89 9.86 -14.49
N GLY A 182 3.68 10.51 -15.33
CA GLY A 182 4.64 9.83 -16.20
C GLY A 182 4.13 9.47 -17.59
N ALA A 183 5.07 9.00 -18.42
CA ALA A 183 4.83 8.72 -19.83
C ALA A 183 3.85 7.56 -20.07
N LEU A 184 3.78 6.60 -19.16
CA LEU A 184 2.85 5.47 -19.28
C LEU A 184 1.39 5.93 -19.22
N ALA A 185 1.05 6.85 -18.33
CA ALA A 185 -0.31 7.41 -18.23
C ALA A 185 -0.72 8.11 -19.54
N LEU A 186 0.21 8.86 -20.15
CA LEU A 186 -0.01 9.48 -21.46
C LEU A 186 -0.18 8.44 -22.56
N TYR A 187 0.61 7.38 -22.54
CA TYR A 187 0.52 6.28 -23.51
C TYR A 187 -0.84 5.55 -23.44
N LEU A 188 -1.32 5.21 -22.24
CA LEU A 188 -2.64 4.58 -22.06
C LEU A 188 -3.77 5.51 -22.53
N ALA A 189 -3.71 6.79 -22.22
CA ALA A 189 -4.68 7.77 -22.71
C ALA A 189 -4.68 7.88 -24.25
N GLN A 190 -3.52 7.75 -24.90
CA GLN A 190 -3.42 7.69 -26.37
C GLN A 190 -4.07 6.43 -26.94
N LEU A 191 -3.83 5.27 -26.35
CA LEU A 191 -4.49 4.01 -26.77
C LEU A 191 -6.03 4.14 -26.75
N LYS A 192 -6.57 4.74 -25.69
CA LYS A 192 -8.01 5.00 -25.52
C LYS A 192 -8.56 5.97 -26.56
N SER A 193 -7.83 7.04 -26.88
CA SER A 193 -8.26 8.06 -27.87
C SER A 193 -8.24 7.52 -29.30
N THR A 194 -7.28 6.69 -29.64
CA THR A 194 -7.13 6.08 -30.96
C THR A 194 -8.34 5.17 -31.27
N GLN A 195 -8.84 4.42 -30.32
CA GLN A 195 -10.01 3.57 -30.52
C GLN A 195 -11.30 4.39 -30.80
N LYS A 196 -11.51 5.51 -30.13
CA LYS A 196 -12.64 6.42 -30.46
C LYS A 196 -12.61 6.88 -31.92
N TYR A 197 -11.43 7.17 -32.43
CA TYR A 197 -11.24 7.60 -33.82
C TYR A 197 -11.60 6.49 -34.83
N TYR A 198 -11.18 5.25 -34.58
CA TYR A 198 -11.46 4.11 -35.47
C TYR A 198 -12.91 3.64 -35.40
N LYS A 199 -13.58 3.68 -34.24
CA LYS A 199 -15.04 3.38 -34.12
C LYS A 199 -15.90 4.35 -34.96
N THR A 200 -15.41 5.59 -35.18
CA THR A 200 -16.13 6.59 -35.98
C THR A 200 -15.82 6.51 -37.49
N LYS A 201 -14.72 5.92 -37.90
CA LYS A 201 -14.20 6.05 -39.26
C LYS A 201 -14.35 4.81 -40.14
N ASN A 202 -14.50 3.61 -39.60
CA ASN A 202 -14.63 2.39 -40.42
C ASN A 202 -15.77 1.49 -39.96
N SER A 203 -16.73 1.30 -40.82
CA SER A 203 -17.64 0.18 -40.69
C SER A 203 -16.84 -1.13 -40.80
N VAL A 204 -16.85 -1.87 -39.70
CA VAL A 204 -16.23 -3.21 -39.55
C VAL A 204 -16.62 -4.18 -40.71
N LYS A 205 -17.57 -3.78 -41.54
CA LYS A 205 -18.10 -4.54 -42.68
C LYS A 205 -17.07 -4.71 -43.82
N ASP A 206 -16.26 -3.67 -44.09
CA ASP A 206 -15.35 -3.68 -45.25
C ASP A 206 -14.10 -4.54 -45.05
N ILE A 207 -13.71 -4.77 -43.79
CA ILE A 207 -12.54 -5.60 -43.46
C ILE A 207 -12.89 -7.09 -43.38
N LEU A 208 -14.13 -7.42 -43.02
CA LEU A 208 -14.62 -8.80 -42.93
C LEU A 208 -14.94 -9.43 -44.29
N GLU A 209 -15.20 -8.63 -45.33
CA GLU A 209 -15.53 -9.10 -46.69
C GLU A 209 -14.31 -9.49 -47.52
N ASN A 210 -13.09 -9.02 -47.14
CA ASN A 210 -11.89 -9.24 -47.93
C ASN A 210 -10.89 -10.28 -47.39
N THR A 211 -11.28 -11.12 -46.37
CA THR A 211 -10.38 -12.15 -45.83
C THR A 211 -10.84 -13.54 -46.30
N PRO A 212 -10.02 -14.35 -46.96
CA PRO A 212 -10.42 -15.68 -47.47
C PRO A 212 -10.69 -16.65 -46.30
N ILE A 213 -11.89 -17.20 -46.28
CA ILE A 213 -12.39 -18.13 -45.27
C ILE A 213 -11.93 -19.55 -45.61
N ILE A 214 -11.14 -20.14 -44.71
CA ILE A 214 -10.82 -21.57 -44.76
C ILE A 214 -11.92 -22.37 -44.04
N GLY A 215 -12.56 -23.26 -44.76
CA GLY A 215 -13.21 -24.49 -44.30
C GLY A 215 -14.55 -24.40 -43.58
N LYS A 216 -15.57 -24.85 -44.25
CA LYS A 216 -16.90 -25.16 -43.71
C LYS A 216 -16.83 -26.31 -42.71
N THR A 217 -17.11 -26.05 -41.46
CA THR A 217 -17.83 -26.89 -40.48
C THR A 217 -17.72 -26.29 -39.08
N LEU A 218 -18.87 -25.98 -38.47
CA LEU A 218 -19.12 -25.73 -37.07
C LEU A 218 -19.90 -24.42 -36.79
N GLY A 219 -21.23 -24.57 -36.75
CA GLY A 219 -22.16 -23.45 -36.60
C GLY A 219 -22.06 -22.59 -35.33
N ASN A 220 -21.48 -23.10 -34.23
CA ASN A 220 -21.25 -22.32 -32.98
C ASN A 220 -19.79 -21.79 -32.87
N ALA A 221 -18.82 -22.45 -33.48
CA ALA A 221 -17.43 -22.01 -33.54
C ALA A 221 -17.26 -20.78 -34.47
N ALA A 222 -18.06 -20.65 -35.52
CA ALA A 222 -17.99 -19.51 -36.45
C ALA A 222 -18.40 -18.16 -35.81
N ARG A 223 -19.30 -18.15 -34.82
CA ARG A 223 -19.61 -16.94 -34.05
C ARG A 223 -18.44 -16.51 -33.17
N ASN A 224 -17.76 -17.47 -32.55
CA ASN A 224 -16.60 -17.20 -31.69
C ASN A 224 -15.37 -16.74 -32.50
N THR A 225 -15.17 -17.29 -33.70
CA THR A 225 -14.08 -16.91 -34.63
C THR A 225 -14.23 -15.47 -35.12
N LYS A 226 -15.45 -15.00 -35.42
CA LYS A 226 -15.71 -13.59 -35.76
C LYS A 226 -15.44 -12.63 -34.60
N ARG A 227 -15.66 -13.05 -33.34
CA ARG A 227 -15.35 -12.27 -32.15
C ARG A 227 -13.84 -12.16 -31.94
N VAL A 228 -13.11 -13.26 -32.06
CA VAL A 228 -11.62 -13.26 -31.93
C VAL A 228 -10.97 -12.34 -32.97
N LEU A 229 -11.45 -12.39 -34.24
CA LEU A 229 -10.94 -11.54 -35.31
C LEU A 229 -11.21 -10.03 -35.08
N LYS A 230 -12.33 -9.67 -34.44
CA LYS A 230 -12.66 -8.28 -34.14
C LYS A 230 -11.66 -7.63 -33.17
N PHE A 231 -11.08 -8.41 -32.26
CA PHE A 231 -10.10 -7.92 -31.26
C PHE A 231 -8.64 -8.01 -31.72
N ALA A 232 -8.34 -8.76 -32.80
CA ALA A 232 -6.99 -9.03 -33.29
C ALA A 232 -6.41 -8.00 -34.30
N LEU A 233 -7.16 -6.95 -34.66
CA LEU A 233 -6.83 -6.06 -35.79
C LEU A 233 -6.28 -4.69 -35.35
N TYR A 234 -5.50 -4.59 -34.28
CA TYR A 234 -4.89 -3.33 -33.88
C TYR A 234 -3.38 -3.28 -34.17
N GLN A 235 -2.87 -2.07 -34.42
CA GLN A 235 -1.43 -1.81 -34.58
C GLN A 235 -0.67 -2.31 -33.34
N SER A 236 0.51 -2.86 -33.55
CA SER A 236 1.42 -3.31 -32.48
C SER A 236 1.59 -2.24 -31.42
N ASN A 237 1.31 -2.59 -30.18
CA ASN A 237 1.45 -1.74 -29.00
C ASN A 237 2.53 -2.30 -28.06
N LEU A 238 2.85 -1.55 -26.99
CA LEU A 238 3.87 -1.96 -26.01
C LEU A 238 3.65 -3.40 -25.51
N PHE A 239 2.42 -3.76 -25.18
CA PHE A 239 2.11 -5.06 -24.60
C PHE A 239 2.26 -6.21 -25.59
N GLU A 240 1.90 -5.98 -26.87
CA GLU A 240 2.13 -6.94 -27.94
C GLU A 240 3.61 -7.12 -28.25
N ASN A 241 4.39 -6.03 -28.18
CA ASN A 241 5.84 -6.10 -28.34
C ASN A 241 6.50 -6.88 -27.18
N LEU A 242 5.91 -6.87 -25.98
CA LEU A 242 6.32 -7.70 -24.86
C LEU A 242 5.86 -9.18 -24.99
N GLY A 243 5.04 -9.52 -25.99
CA GLY A 243 4.60 -10.90 -26.25
C GLY A 243 3.18 -11.24 -25.82
N PHE A 244 2.45 -10.30 -25.22
CA PHE A 244 1.04 -10.52 -24.86
C PHE A 244 0.10 -10.44 -26.06
N LYS A 245 -1.00 -11.16 -25.97
CA LYS A 245 -2.17 -10.84 -26.80
C LYS A 245 -2.97 -9.71 -26.13
N TYR A 246 -3.06 -8.58 -26.82
CA TYR A 246 -3.75 -7.41 -26.32
C TYR A 246 -5.22 -7.40 -26.73
N ILE A 247 -6.12 -7.15 -25.77
CA ILE A 247 -7.57 -7.05 -25.95
C ILE A 247 -8.04 -5.75 -25.30
N GLY A 248 -8.56 -4.82 -26.10
CA GLY A 248 -9.08 -3.58 -25.55
C GLY A 248 -8.65 -2.32 -26.30
N PRO A 249 -8.82 -1.12 -25.71
CA PRO A 249 -9.47 -0.86 -24.41
C PRO A 249 -10.99 -1.06 -24.43
N ILE A 250 -11.57 -1.57 -23.32
CA ILE A 250 -12.95 -1.96 -23.17
C ILE A 250 -13.63 -1.12 -22.09
N ASP A 251 -14.90 -0.79 -22.29
CA ASP A 251 -15.71 -0.15 -21.26
C ASP A 251 -15.92 -1.08 -20.06
N GLY A 252 -15.27 -0.79 -18.95
CA GLY A 252 -15.34 -1.55 -17.71
C GLY A 252 -16.68 -1.49 -16.99
N HIS A 253 -17.64 -0.72 -17.49
CA HIS A 253 -19.03 -0.68 -17.01
C HIS A 253 -20.00 -1.37 -17.95
N ASN A 254 -19.52 -1.88 -19.10
CA ASN A 254 -20.32 -2.69 -20.02
C ASN A 254 -20.07 -4.18 -19.75
N ILE A 255 -20.96 -4.80 -18.96
CA ILE A 255 -20.81 -6.19 -18.52
C ILE A 255 -20.83 -7.20 -19.69
N GLU A 256 -21.47 -6.86 -20.82
CA GLU A 256 -21.52 -7.70 -22.00
C GLU A 256 -20.18 -7.71 -22.73
N GLU A 257 -19.62 -6.52 -23.01
CA GLU A 257 -18.30 -6.38 -23.63
C GLU A 257 -17.18 -7.00 -22.74
N LEU A 258 -17.25 -6.79 -21.43
CA LEU A 258 -16.31 -7.40 -20.46
C LEU A 258 -16.38 -8.93 -20.51
N THR A 259 -17.60 -9.49 -20.46
CA THR A 259 -17.79 -10.96 -20.51
C THR A 259 -17.28 -11.55 -21.82
N GLU A 260 -17.50 -10.88 -22.95
CA GLU A 260 -16.96 -11.29 -24.24
C GLU A 260 -15.43 -11.28 -24.28
N ALA A 261 -14.82 -10.18 -23.87
CA ALA A 261 -13.38 -10.02 -23.89
C ALA A 261 -12.65 -11.01 -22.97
N LEU A 262 -13.15 -11.20 -21.76
CA LEU A 262 -12.61 -12.16 -20.81
C LEU A 262 -12.78 -13.60 -21.29
N THR A 263 -13.90 -13.92 -21.97
CA THR A 263 -14.10 -15.23 -22.60
C THR A 263 -13.07 -15.49 -23.71
N VAL A 264 -12.80 -14.49 -24.54
CA VAL A 264 -11.76 -14.58 -25.58
C VAL A 264 -10.40 -14.79 -24.97
N ALA A 265 -10.04 -14.01 -23.93
CA ALA A 265 -8.78 -14.15 -23.22
C ALA A 265 -8.59 -15.55 -22.63
N LYS A 266 -9.61 -16.09 -21.96
CA LYS A 266 -9.60 -17.46 -21.40
C LYS A 266 -9.37 -18.54 -22.46
N MET A 267 -9.96 -18.36 -23.66
CA MET A 267 -9.85 -19.34 -24.77
C MET A 267 -8.47 -19.33 -25.44
N MET A 268 -7.69 -18.27 -25.32
CA MET A 268 -6.41 -18.14 -26.02
C MET A 268 -5.31 -19.04 -25.45
N LYS A 269 -5.43 -19.49 -24.20
CA LYS A 269 -4.48 -20.40 -23.53
C LYS A 269 -3.02 -19.95 -23.64
N ARG A 270 -2.78 -18.66 -23.49
CA ARG A 270 -1.47 -18.00 -23.53
C ARG A 270 -1.55 -16.63 -22.87
N PRO A 271 -0.42 -15.97 -22.55
CA PRO A 271 -0.45 -14.65 -21.93
C PRO A 271 -1.28 -13.64 -22.72
N CYS A 272 -2.32 -13.11 -22.08
CA CYS A 272 -3.22 -12.10 -22.63
C CYS A 272 -3.28 -10.89 -21.69
N LEU A 273 -3.37 -9.68 -22.28
CA LEU A 273 -3.64 -8.47 -21.53
C LEU A 273 -4.99 -7.88 -21.98
N VAL A 274 -5.93 -7.84 -21.03
CA VAL A 274 -7.26 -7.23 -21.22
C VAL A 274 -7.21 -5.83 -20.63
N HIS A 275 -7.23 -4.82 -21.49
CA HIS A 275 -7.21 -3.41 -21.08
C HIS A 275 -8.65 -2.90 -20.91
N VAL A 276 -8.97 -2.49 -19.70
CA VAL A 276 -10.30 -2.04 -19.28
C VAL A 276 -10.23 -0.63 -18.74
N TYR A 277 -11.12 0.27 -19.16
CA TYR A 277 -11.24 1.59 -18.55
C TYR A 277 -12.47 1.69 -17.67
N THR A 278 -12.30 2.20 -16.46
CA THR A 278 -13.36 2.36 -15.45
C THR A 278 -13.42 3.77 -14.90
N LYS A 279 -14.49 4.10 -14.21
CA LYS A 279 -14.65 5.35 -13.46
C LYS A 279 -14.66 5.05 -11.97
N LYS A 280 -13.70 5.58 -11.23
CA LYS A 280 -13.70 5.52 -9.75
C LYS A 280 -14.98 6.14 -9.18
N GLY A 281 -15.54 5.52 -8.15
CA GLY A 281 -16.76 6.03 -7.52
C GLY A 281 -18.05 5.79 -8.28
N LYS A 282 -18.04 5.02 -9.39
CA LYS A 282 -19.17 4.79 -10.30
C LYS A 282 -20.47 4.49 -9.57
N GLY A 283 -21.50 5.31 -9.88
CA GLY A 283 -22.85 5.17 -9.33
C GLY A 283 -23.06 5.80 -7.95
N TYR A 284 -22.05 6.55 -7.43
CA TYR A 284 -22.18 7.35 -6.22
C TYR A 284 -21.57 8.74 -6.45
N ALA A 285 -22.41 9.74 -6.72
CA ALA A 285 -21.99 11.08 -7.16
C ALA A 285 -20.87 11.71 -6.31
N PRO A 286 -20.90 11.68 -4.96
CA PRO A 286 -19.83 12.27 -4.17
C PRO A 286 -18.46 11.62 -4.44
N ALA A 287 -18.42 10.29 -4.63
CA ALA A 287 -17.19 9.57 -4.93
C ALA A 287 -16.74 9.73 -6.39
N GLU A 288 -17.66 9.98 -7.31
CA GLU A 288 -17.32 10.30 -8.71
C GLU A 288 -16.70 11.70 -8.85
N GLU A 289 -17.18 12.67 -8.06
CA GLU A 289 -16.69 14.06 -8.07
C GLU A 289 -15.36 14.20 -7.34
N ASN A 290 -15.18 13.49 -6.23
CA ASN A 290 -13.97 13.55 -5.40
C ASN A 290 -13.42 12.17 -5.05
N SER A 291 -13.00 11.42 -6.08
CA SER A 291 -12.53 10.03 -5.92
C SER A 291 -11.28 9.87 -5.04
N GLY A 292 -10.51 10.93 -4.86
CA GLY A 292 -9.33 10.95 -3.98
C GLY A 292 -9.71 10.89 -2.51
N GLU A 293 -10.72 11.66 -2.08
CA GLU A 293 -11.23 11.65 -0.71
C GLU A 293 -11.91 10.30 -0.39
N TYR A 294 -12.66 9.77 -1.36
CA TYR A 294 -13.34 8.48 -1.24
C TYR A 294 -12.43 7.27 -1.54
N HIS A 295 -11.14 7.50 -1.76
CA HIS A 295 -10.18 6.40 -1.92
C HIS A 295 -10.03 5.60 -0.62
N GLY A 296 -9.91 6.29 0.53
CA GLY A 296 -9.82 5.66 1.85
C GLY A 296 -10.63 6.43 2.88
N LEU A 297 -11.85 5.95 3.17
CA LEU A 297 -12.73 6.57 4.15
C LEU A 297 -12.39 6.10 5.57
N ALA A 298 -12.42 7.05 6.52
CA ALA A 298 -12.47 6.74 7.93
C ALA A 298 -13.89 6.26 8.35
N PRO A 299 -14.04 5.47 9.41
CA PRO A 299 -15.35 5.12 9.96
C PRO A 299 -16.15 6.37 10.36
N GLN A 300 -17.46 6.37 10.11
CA GLN A 300 -18.35 7.52 10.36
C GLN A 300 -18.36 8.01 11.82
N ASN A 301 -18.04 7.15 12.78
CA ASN A 301 -17.99 7.49 14.21
C ASN A 301 -16.57 7.85 14.71
N SER A 302 -15.58 7.97 13.85
CA SER A 302 -14.30 8.52 14.24
C SER A 302 -14.50 10.01 14.49
N SER A 303 -14.61 10.41 15.77
CA SER A 303 -14.56 11.81 16.16
C SER A 303 -13.24 12.40 15.65
N ALA A 304 -13.31 13.22 14.64
CA ALA A 304 -12.19 14.08 14.26
C ALA A 304 -12.01 15.06 15.44
N ALA A 305 -11.17 14.71 16.38
CA ALA A 305 -10.64 15.68 17.31
C ALA A 305 -9.91 16.73 16.46
N GLU A 306 -10.07 18.01 16.75
CA GLU A 306 -9.37 19.15 16.10
C GLU A 306 -7.85 19.13 16.34
N THR A 307 -7.27 17.96 16.58
CA THR A 307 -5.84 17.79 16.90
C THR A 307 -5.05 17.55 15.63
N ILE A 308 -4.02 18.38 15.44
CA ILE A 308 -3.07 18.29 14.31
C ILE A 308 -2.36 16.93 14.36
N THR A 309 -2.45 16.17 13.28
CA THR A 309 -1.75 14.88 13.14
C THR A 309 -0.25 15.09 12.91
N PHE A 310 0.56 14.05 13.17
CA PHE A 310 2.00 14.09 12.83
C PHE A 310 2.25 14.38 11.35
N THR A 311 1.48 13.74 10.47
CA THR A 311 1.53 13.96 9.01
C THR A 311 1.28 15.42 8.64
N GLU A 312 0.29 16.05 9.25
CA GLU A 312 -0.04 17.45 9.02
C GLU A 312 1.01 18.40 9.60
N ALA A 313 1.49 18.13 10.82
CA ALA A 313 2.55 18.90 11.45
C ALA A 313 3.84 18.86 10.62
N PHE A 314 4.24 17.68 10.14
CA PHE A 314 5.37 17.51 9.24
C PHE A 314 5.22 18.35 7.96
N GLY A 315 4.09 18.20 7.27
CA GLY A 315 3.88 18.90 6.00
C GLY A 315 3.86 20.41 6.12
N ARG A 316 3.29 20.96 7.19
CA ARG A 316 3.27 22.40 7.48
C ARG A 316 4.65 22.92 7.85
N GLU A 317 5.36 22.26 8.77
CA GLU A 317 6.71 22.66 9.19
C GLU A 317 7.69 22.62 8.02
N LEU A 318 7.61 21.59 7.18
CA LEU A 318 8.45 21.48 5.98
C LEU A 318 8.19 22.65 5.01
N CYS A 319 6.93 23.10 4.83
CA CYS A 319 6.61 24.29 4.05
C CYS A 319 7.25 25.55 4.66
N ASP A 320 7.11 25.74 5.97
CA ASP A 320 7.64 26.93 6.65
C ASP A 320 9.17 27.03 6.50
N ILE A 321 9.88 25.93 6.65
CA ILE A 321 11.32 25.85 6.42
C ILE A 321 11.65 26.12 4.95
N SER A 322 10.89 25.55 4.02
CA SER A 322 11.16 25.63 2.58
C SER A 322 10.87 26.99 1.93
N ARG A 323 10.13 27.87 2.63
CA ARG A 323 10.01 29.28 2.23
C ARG A 323 11.34 30.02 2.34
N ILE A 324 12.18 29.60 3.27
CA ILE A 324 13.50 30.19 3.54
C ILE A 324 14.55 29.49 2.68
N ASP A 325 14.58 28.14 2.70
CA ASP A 325 15.58 27.35 1.97
C ASP A 325 15.03 26.79 0.66
N LYS A 326 15.54 27.32 -0.45
CA LYS A 326 15.16 26.91 -1.81
C LYS A 326 15.85 25.62 -2.30
N ASN A 327 16.78 25.05 -1.52
CA ASN A 327 17.45 23.81 -1.88
C ASN A 327 16.63 22.57 -1.49
N ILE A 328 15.66 22.72 -0.61
CA ILE A 328 14.79 21.62 -0.22
C ILE A 328 13.89 21.22 -1.38
N CYS A 329 13.92 19.94 -1.73
CA CYS A 329 13.05 19.30 -2.70
C CYS A 329 12.30 18.15 -2.03
N THR A 330 11.06 17.90 -2.43
CA THR A 330 10.26 16.81 -1.85
C THR A 330 9.94 15.75 -2.88
N ILE A 331 10.03 14.51 -2.47
CA ILE A 331 9.74 13.33 -3.29
C ILE A 331 8.67 12.49 -2.58
N THR A 332 7.77 11.92 -3.36
CA THR A 332 6.81 10.91 -2.88
C THR A 332 6.52 9.87 -3.96
N ALA A 333 6.10 8.68 -3.53
CA ALA A 333 5.68 7.60 -4.41
C ALA A 333 4.15 7.45 -4.36
N ALA A 334 3.43 8.32 -5.08
CA ALA A 334 1.96 8.40 -5.15
C ALA A 334 1.25 8.65 -3.79
N MET A 335 1.97 9.15 -2.77
CA MET A 335 1.45 9.32 -1.41
C MET A 335 1.32 10.79 -0.97
N LYS A 336 1.19 11.73 -1.90
CA LYS A 336 1.16 13.19 -1.63
C LYS A 336 0.28 13.59 -0.45
N TYR A 337 -0.96 13.12 -0.43
CA TYR A 337 -1.91 13.45 0.65
C TYR A 337 -1.64 12.68 1.93
N GLY A 338 -1.25 11.42 1.78
CA GLY A 338 -1.00 10.52 2.90
C GLY A 338 0.25 10.84 3.70
N THR A 339 1.17 11.63 3.15
CA THR A 339 2.43 12.04 3.78
C THR A 339 2.49 13.54 4.10
N GLY A 340 1.38 14.28 3.92
CA GLY A 340 1.33 15.72 4.23
C GLY A 340 1.96 16.63 3.18
N LEU A 341 2.46 16.09 2.06
CA LEU A 341 3.14 16.88 1.03
C LEU A 341 2.21 17.72 0.13
N GLN A 342 0.88 17.63 0.30
CA GLN A 342 -0.07 18.51 -0.39
C GLN A 342 0.15 19.99 -0.06
N TYR A 343 0.64 20.31 1.15
CA TYR A 343 0.98 21.68 1.55
C TYR A 343 2.17 22.18 0.74
N PHE A 344 3.25 21.40 0.68
CA PHE A 344 4.44 21.71 -0.10
C PHE A 344 4.13 21.84 -1.60
N TYR A 345 3.39 20.88 -2.16
CA TYR A 345 2.98 20.92 -3.57
C TYR A 345 2.21 22.18 -3.95
N LYS A 346 1.35 22.67 -3.04
CA LYS A 346 0.55 23.89 -3.28
C LYS A 346 1.43 25.14 -3.41
N GLU A 347 2.51 25.23 -2.64
CA GLU A 347 3.39 26.41 -2.61
C GLU A 347 4.60 26.30 -3.54
N PHE A 348 5.14 25.08 -3.72
CA PHE A 348 6.40 24.85 -4.44
C PHE A 348 6.29 23.70 -5.44
N PRO A 349 5.38 23.75 -6.41
CA PRO A 349 5.13 22.65 -7.34
C PRO A 349 6.38 22.28 -8.17
N GLU A 350 7.28 23.23 -8.44
CA GLU A 350 8.52 23.01 -9.20
C GLU A 350 9.62 22.25 -8.43
N ARG A 351 9.49 22.12 -7.12
CA ARG A 351 10.40 21.39 -6.23
C ARG A 351 9.75 20.13 -5.65
N PHE A 352 8.57 19.77 -6.11
CA PHE A 352 7.82 18.61 -5.71
C PHE A 352 7.84 17.54 -6.82
N PHE A 353 8.22 16.32 -6.49
CA PHE A 353 8.32 15.20 -7.41
C PHE A 353 7.45 14.03 -6.92
N ASP A 354 6.37 13.73 -7.65
CA ASP A 354 5.61 12.49 -7.48
C ASP A 354 6.07 11.51 -8.57
N VAL A 355 6.76 10.47 -8.16
CA VAL A 355 7.37 9.49 -9.08
C VAL A 355 6.44 8.34 -9.46
N GLY A 356 5.19 8.38 -9.01
CA GLY A 356 4.28 7.22 -9.10
C GLY A 356 4.60 6.19 -8.03
N ILE A 357 4.05 4.97 -8.14
CA ILE A 357 4.33 3.91 -7.16
C ILE A 357 5.68 3.27 -7.52
N ALA A 358 6.77 3.93 -7.16
CA ALA A 358 8.14 3.56 -7.52
C ALA A 358 9.14 4.01 -6.43
N GLU A 359 9.08 3.36 -5.28
CA GLU A 359 9.87 3.72 -4.10
C GLU A 359 11.37 3.56 -4.36
N GLU A 360 11.80 2.53 -5.09
CA GLU A 360 13.18 2.28 -5.48
C GLU A 360 13.73 3.46 -6.30
N HIS A 361 12.97 3.87 -7.31
CA HIS A 361 13.30 5.05 -8.12
C HIS A 361 13.34 6.32 -7.27
N ALA A 362 12.43 6.49 -6.32
CA ALA A 362 12.39 7.66 -5.44
C ALA A 362 13.70 7.84 -4.66
N VAL A 363 14.27 6.77 -4.12
CA VAL A 363 15.53 6.82 -3.36
C VAL A 363 16.72 7.14 -4.28
N THR A 364 16.87 6.41 -5.38
CA THR A 364 17.94 6.68 -6.36
C THR A 364 17.84 8.11 -6.93
N PHE A 365 16.62 8.57 -7.23
CA PHE A 365 16.37 9.95 -7.68
C PHE A 365 16.74 10.97 -6.60
N SER A 366 16.44 10.69 -5.33
CA SER A 366 16.85 11.53 -4.19
C SER A 366 18.38 11.62 -4.10
N ALA A 367 19.09 10.50 -4.24
CA ALA A 367 20.55 10.49 -4.29
C ALA A 367 21.10 11.36 -5.43
N GLY A 368 20.46 11.32 -6.61
CA GLY A 368 20.76 12.18 -7.74
C GLY A 368 20.56 13.67 -7.44
N LEU A 369 19.45 14.04 -6.79
CA LEU A 369 19.18 15.42 -6.37
C LEU A 369 20.23 15.91 -5.35
N ALA A 370 20.59 15.06 -4.38
CA ALA A 370 21.65 15.36 -3.40
C ALA A 370 23.00 15.57 -4.09
N SER A 371 23.33 14.75 -5.09
CA SER A 371 24.53 14.94 -5.93
C SER A 371 24.53 16.27 -6.69
N GLY A 372 23.35 16.77 -7.05
CA GLY A 372 23.13 18.08 -7.65
C GLY A 372 23.08 19.24 -6.65
N GLY A 373 23.42 19.03 -5.37
CA GLY A 373 23.45 20.07 -4.32
C GLY A 373 22.09 20.46 -3.77
N LYS A 374 21.07 19.57 -3.89
CA LYS A 374 19.75 19.75 -3.26
C LYS A 374 19.66 19.00 -1.95
N ILE A 375 18.66 19.36 -1.14
CA ILE A 375 18.30 18.66 0.10
C ILE A 375 16.99 17.90 -0.16
N PRO A 376 17.07 16.63 -0.60
CA PRO A 376 15.87 15.84 -0.89
C PRO A 376 15.23 15.32 0.39
N VAL A 377 13.91 15.46 0.47
CA VAL A 377 13.06 14.90 1.52
C VAL A 377 12.11 13.89 0.87
N PHE A 378 12.38 12.61 1.05
CA PHE A 378 11.52 11.53 0.57
C PHE A 378 10.49 11.15 1.64
N ALA A 379 9.22 11.44 1.39
CA ALA A 379 8.12 11.10 2.29
C ALA A 379 7.40 9.83 1.83
N VAL A 380 7.42 8.82 2.70
CA VAL A 380 6.98 7.46 2.39
C VAL A 380 6.39 6.78 3.63
N TYR A 381 5.44 5.85 3.44
CA TYR A 381 4.99 5.01 4.56
C TYR A 381 6.07 4.02 4.96
N SER A 382 6.20 3.78 6.26
CA SER A 382 7.19 2.87 6.83
C SER A 382 7.16 1.48 6.16
N SER A 383 5.98 0.89 5.94
CA SER A 383 5.84 -0.40 5.27
C SER A 383 6.32 -0.40 3.81
N PHE A 384 6.20 0.72 3.09
CA PHE A 384 6.63 0.82 1.68
C PHE A 384 8.11 1.21 1.53
N LEU A 385 8.71 1.80 2.58
CA LEU A 385 10.16 2.03 2.62
C LEU A 385 10.98 0.73 2.45
N GLN A 386 10.40 -0.41 2.79
CA GLN A 386 11.06 -1.72 2.64
C GLN A 386 11.49 -2.03 1.20
N ARG A 387 10.78 -1.48 0.20
CA ARG A 387 11.07 -1.71 -1.22
C ARG A 387 12.39 -1.12 -1.69
N CYS A 388 12.89 -0.08 -1.04
CA CYS A 388 14.09 0.64 -1.47
C CYS A 388 15.30 0.39 -0.57
N TYR A 389 15.35 -0.76 0.10
CA TYR A 389 16.44 -1.10 1.01
C TYR A 389 17.81 -1.16 0.32
N ASP A 390 17.89 -1.78 -0.86
CA ASP A 390 19.13 -1.84 -1.64
C ASP A 390 19.60 -0.44 -2.06
N GLN A 391 18.70 0.41 -2.53
CA GLN A 391 19.02 1.77 -2.96
C GLN A 391 19.51 2.66 -1.80
N LEU A 392 18.98 2.44 -0.59
CA LEU A 392 19.51 3.11 0.61
C LEU A 392 20.96 2.73 0.89
N ILE A 393 21.31 1.45 0.74
CA ILE A 393 22.67 0.97 0.95
C ILE A 393 23.59 1.44 -0.18
N HIS A 394 23.25 1.09 -1.41
CA HIS A 394 24.13 1.27 -2.56
C HIS A 394 24.18 2.74 -3.02
N ASP A 395 23.02 3.37 -3.28
CA ASP A 395 22.97 4.67 -3.96
C ASP A 395 23.17 5.84 -2.99
N CYS A 396 22.88 5.62 -1.70
CA CYS A 396 22.94 6.70 -0.71
C CYS A 396 24.07 6.52 0.30
N SER A 397 24.13 5.36 1.00
CA SER A 397 25.02 5.15 2.13
C SER A 397 26.50 5.07 1.72
N ILE A 398 26.85 4.33 0.66
CA ILE A 398 28.23 4.19 0.18
C ILE A 398 28.84 5.56 -0.12
N GLU A 399 28.07 6.43 -0.78
CA GLU A 399 28.52 7.77 -1.16
C GLU A 399 28.23 8.85 -0.12
N LYS A 400 27.67 8.46 1.05
CA LYS A 400 27.29 9.36 2.16
C LYS A 400 26.41 10.53 1.69
N ARG A 401 25.45 10.24 0.79
CA ARG A 401 24.52 11.25 0.27
C ARG A 401 23.58 11.69 1.39
N HIS A 402 23.44 13.01 1.56
CA HIS A 402 22.49 13.55 2.52
C HIS A 402 21.08 13.51 1.97
N ILE A 403 20.24 12.65 2.55
CA ILE A 403 18.81 12.55 2.25
C ILE A 403 18.01 12.44 3.55
N VAL A 404 16.85 13.09 3.59
CA VAL A 404 15.92 12.98 4.70
C VAL A 404 14.77 12.05 4.31
N LEU A 405 14.59 10.99 5.09
CA LEU A 405 13.46 10.07 4.96
C LEU A 405 12.38 10.47 5.97
N ALA A 406 11.26 11.00 5.50
CA ALA A 406 10.08 11.24 6.32
C ALA A 406 9.22 9.96 6.33
N VAL A 407 9.46 9.13 7.35
CA VAL A 407 8.89 7.79 7.48
C VAL A 407 7.58 7.87 8.24
N ASP A 408 6.49 8.09 7.50
CA ASP A 408 5.14 8.17 8.04
C ASP A 408 4.57 6.77 8.36
N ARG A 409 3.60 6.68 9.23
CA ARG A 409 2.94 5.42 9.65
C ARG A 409 3.91 4.40 10.28
N ALA A 410 4.91 4.87 11.00
CA ALA A 410 5.76 4.01 11.82
C ALA A 410 4.93 3.40 12.97
N GLY A 411 5.10 2.11 13.22
CA GLY A 411 4.33 1.38 14.21
C GLY A 411 2.99 0.86 13.68
N PHE A 412 2.01 0.67 14.56
CA PHE A 412 0.67 0.19 14.19
C PHE A 412 -0.12 1.24 13.43
N VAL A 413 -0.84 0.79 12.38
CA VAL A 413 -1.67 1.66 11.53
C VAL A 413 -3.17 1.41 11.66
N GLY A 414 -3.57 0.45 12.49
CA GLY A 414 -4.97 0.18 12.76
C GLY A 414 -5.60 -0.79 11.76
N GLU A 415 -6.63 -0.34 11.08
CA GLU A 415 -7.58 -1.16 10.32
C GLU A 415 -7.00 -1.78 9.03
N ASP A 416 -5.85 -1.30 8.55
CA ASP A 416 -5.16 -1.86 7.38
C ASP A 416 -4.34 -3.12 7.71
N GLY A 417 -4.04 -3.32 8.99
CA GLY A 417 -3.47 -4.56 9.53
C GLY A 417 -2.03 -4.83 9.11
N GLU A 418 -1.69 -6.10 9.11
CA GLU A 418 -0.34 -6.64 8.97
C GLU A 418 0.40 -6.19 7.70
N THR A 419 -0.32 -5.91 6.63
CA THR A 419 0.27 -5.51 5.34
C THR A 419 0.75 -4.05 5.32
N HIS A 420 0.30 -3.25 6.29
CA HIS A 420 0.60 -1.81 6.35
C HIS A 420 1.29 -1.37 7.63
N HIS A 421 1.43 -2.24 8.65
CA HIS A 421 2.16 -1.89 9.87
C HIS A 421 3.61 -1.53 9.59
N GLY A 422 4.05 -0.40 10.12
CA GLY A 422 5.41 0.10 10.02
C GLY A 422 6.32 -0.46 11.11
N MET A 423 6.53 -1.78 11.14
CA MET A 423 7.24 -2.46 12.21
C MET A 423 8.72 -2.73 11.91
N PHE A 424 9.07 -2.82 10.63
CA PHE A 424 10.39 -3.31 10.21
C PHE A 424 11.38 -2.18 9.91
N ASP A 425 10.95 -0.93 9.91
CA ASP A 425 11.77 0.24 9.57
C ASP A 425 13.03 0.37 10.45
N VAL A 426 12.89 0.23 11.78
CA VAL A 426 14.02 0.29 12.72
C VAL A 426 15.01 -0.82 12.45
N SER A 427 14.55 -2.09 12.35
CA SER A 427 15.41 -3.25 12.10
C SER A 427 16.18 -3.10 10.78
N MET A 428 15.49 -2.69 9.72
CA MET A 428 16.06 -2.49 8.39
C MET A 428 17.07 -1.32 8.39
N LEU A 429 16.66 -0.15 8.86
CA LEU A 429 17.48 1.05 8.80
C LEU A 429 18.75 0.96 9.65
N THR A 430 18.69 0.28 10.80
CA THR A 430 19.87 0.11 11.67
C THR A 430 20.97 -0.79 11.07
N THR A 431 20.72 -1.45 9.95
CA THR A 431 21.73 -2.21 9.19
C THR A 431 22.36 -1.39 8.07
N VAL A 432 21.82 -0.20 7.76
CA VAL A 432 22.37 0.71 6.75
C VAL A 432 23.48 1.56 7.38
N PRO A 433 24.74 1.49 6.90
CA PRO A 433 25.85 2.26 7.46
C PRO A 433 25.61 3.77 7.37
N GLY A 434 25.95 4.51 8.43
CA GLY A 434 25.86 5.97 8.46
C GLY A 434 24.44 6.53 8.54
N VAL A 435 23.44 5.71 8.87
CA VAL A 435 22.07 6.20 9.07
C VAL A 435 21.91 6.81 10.47
N SER A 436 21.12 7.89 10.56
CA SER A 436 20.58 8.42 11.81
C SER A 436 19.06 8.24 11.85
N ILE A 437 18.50 7.83 13.00
CA ILE A 437 17.05 7.60 13.15
C ILE A 437 16.52 8.41 14.33
N TYR A 438 15.49 9.21 14.06
CA TYR A 438 14.74 10.00 15.02
C TYR A 438 13.32 9.45 15.16
N SER A 439 12.81 9.41 16.40
CA SER A 439 11.45 8.96 16.70
C SER A 439 10.79 9.92 17.72
N PRO A 440 10.26 11.06 17.26
CA PRO A 440 9.62 12.04 18.13
C PRO A 440 8.33 11.49 18.75
N SER A 441 8.00 11.94 19.97
CA SER A 441 6.79 11.55 20.69
C SER A 441 5.63 12.50 20.48
N ASP A 442 5.90 13.72 20.00
CA ASP A 442 4.89 14.75 19.70
C ASP A 442 5.30 15.67 18.53
N ASN A 443 4.40 16.58 18.18
CA ASN A 443 4.60 17.50 17.06
C ASN A 443 5.71 18.54 17.30
N LYS A 444 6.03 18.89 18.55
CA LYS A 444 7.09 19.83 18.89
C LYS A 444 8.46 19.18 18.68
N GLU A 445 8.63 17.96 19.19
CA GLU A 445 9.83 17.16 18.93
C GLU A 445 10.00 16.88 17.43
N LEU A 446 8.89 16.60 16.70
CA LEU A 446 8.92 16.39 15.24
C LEU A 446 9.53 17.60 14.51
N SER A 447 9.05 18.81 14.82
CA SER A 447 9.57 20.05 14.23
C SER A 447 11.06 20.25 14.49
N LEU A 448 11.51 20.03 15.74
CA LEU A 448 12.90 20.13 16.13
C LEU A 448 13.78 19.08 15.44
N CYS A 449 13.31 17.83 15.37
CA CYS A 449 14.00 16.75 14.69
C CYS A 449 14.11 16.99 13.16
N LEU A 450 13.07 17.57 12.55
CA LEU A 450 13.09 17.90 11.11
C LEU A 450 14.18 18.93 10.81
N LYS A 451 14.29 20.00 11.60
CA LYS A 451 15.36 21.01 11.44
C LYS A 451 16.75 20.39 11.58
N LYS A 452 16.90 19.51 12.58
CA LYS A 452 18.16 18.81 12.81
C LYS A 452 18.49 17.86 11.66
N ALA A 453 17.51 17.13 11.17
CA ALA A 453 17.66 16.22 10.02
C ALA A 453 18.07 16.96 8.75
N LEU A 454 17.57 18.16 8.51
CA LEU A 454 17.87 18.95 7.32
C LEU A 454 19.26 19.62 7.34
N TYR A 455 19.77 20.01 8.53
CA TYR A 455 20.90 20.94 8.61
C TYR A 455 22.06 20.51 9.50
N GLU A 456 21.87 19.55 10.40
CA GLU A 456 22.88 19.23 11.41
C GLU A 456 23.33 17.76 11.38
N GLU A 457 22.77 16.96 10.49
CA GLU A 457 23.15 15.57 10.29
C GLU A 457 23.64 15.35 8.86
N ASP A 458 24.53 14.41 8.69
CA ASP A 458 25.03 13.96 7.37
C ASP A 458 24.46 12.59 7.02
N GLY A 459 24.53 12.22 5.74
CA GLY A 459 24.11 10.92 5.25
C GLY A 459 22.59 10.73 5.27
N ILE A 460 22.14 9.53 5.52
CA ILE A 460 20.71 9.20 5.53
C ILE A 460 20.13 9.51 6.92
N VAL A 461 19.11 10.35 6.96
CA VAL A 461 18.43 10.71 8.21
C VAL A 461 16.98 10.32 8.14
N ALA A 462 16.56 9.34 8.94
CA ALA A 462 15.18 8.88 9.01
C ALA A 462 14.45 9.55 10.18
N LEU A 463 13.37 10.25 9.87
CA LEU A 463 12.43 10.82 10.83
C LEU A 463 11.17 9.97 10.82
N ARG A 464 11.04 9.05 11.80
CA ARG A 464 9.92 8.11 11.88
C ARG A 464 8.85 8.61 12.83
N TYR A 465 7.60 8.66 12.37
CA TYR A 465 6.47 9.11 13.17
C TYR A 465 5.19 8.31 12.84
N PRO A 466 4.27 8.16 13.83
CA PRO A 466 3.09 7.31 13.67
C PRO A 466 1.97 8.00 12.89
N ARG A 467 1.01 7.20 12.43
CA ARG A 467 -0.30 7.68 11.98
C ARG A 467 -1.09 8.30 13.14
N GLY A 468 -1.77 9.42 12.90
CA GLY A 468 -2.68 10.07 13.84
C GLY A 468 -2.06 11.24 14.59
N ALA A 469 -2.75 11.68 15.64
CA ALA A 469 -2.34 12.80 16.46
C ALA A 469 -1.41 12.36 17.60
N ALA A 470 -0.64 13.31 18.14
CA ALA A 470 0.10 13.11 19.38
C ALA A 470 -0.87 13.10 20.57
N PHE A 471 -0.68 12.16 21.50
CA PHE A 471 -1.42 12.08 22.78
C PHE A 471 -0.61 12.64 23.97
N TYR A 472 0.55 13.18 23.71
CA TYR A 472 1.51 13.68 24.68
C TYR A 472 2.03 15.04 24.25
N ASP A 473 2.33 15.91 25.20
CA ASP A 473 3.04 17.16 24.98
C ASP A 473 4.36 17.09 25.79
N SER A 474 5.48 16.96 25.09
CA SER A 474 6.81 16.93 25.68
C SER A 474 7.17 18.26 26.35
N GLY A 475 6.53 19.35 25.96
CA GLY A 475 6.92 20.70 26.34
C GLY A 475 8.26 21.16 25.75
N ALA A 476 8.79 20.42 24.76
CA ALA A 476 10.08 20.70 24.14
C ALA A 476 10.13 22.11 23.53
N LYS A 477 11.18 22.87 23.89
CA LYS A 477 11.49 24.19 23.34
C LYS A 477 12.74 24.17 22.47
N GLU A 478 13.61 23.21 22.72
CA GLU A 478 14.87 22.97 22.01
C GLU A 478 15.07 21.48 21.81
N TYR A 479 15.91 21.10 20.85
CA TYR A 479 16.23 19.71 20.58
C TYR A 479 17.04 19.09 21.74
N TYR A 480 16.66 17.87 22.11
CA TYR A 480 17.41 16.98 23.00
C TYR A 480 17.44 15.57 22.42
N GLY A 481 18.58 14.89 22.51
CA GLY A 481 18.71 13.52 22.00
C GLY A 481 17.90 12.50 22.79
N TYR A 482 17.73 12.76 24.09
CA TYR A 482 16.93 11.95 25.02
C TYR A 482 16.39 12.81 26.16
N ARG A 483 15.35 12.33 26.81
CA ARG A 483 14.78 12.90 28.03
C ARG A 483 14.81 11.87 29.14
N HIS A 484 15.30 12.26 30.32
CA HIS A 484 15.38 11.40 31.50
C HIS A 484 14.54 11.97 32.64
N ILE A 485 13.41 11.31 32.95
CA ILE A 485 12.58 11.58 34.13
C ILE A 485 13.13 10.70 35.24
N ASN A 486 13.91 11.30 36.11
CA ASN A 486 14.61 10.61 37.22
C ASN A 486 13.96 10.96 38.55
N ASN A 487 13.26 10.02 39.16
CA ASN A 487 12.65 10.10 40.49
C ASN A 487 13.37 9.23 41.51
N GLY A 488 14.59 8.78 41.19
CA GLY A 488 15.44 7.97 42.07
C GLY A 488 14.96 6.52 42.23
N ARG A 489 14.30 5.98 41.23
CA ARG A 489 13.82 4.59 41.22
C ARG A 489 14.97 3.65 40.85
N LYS A 490 14.84 2.37 41.25
CA LYS A 490 15.81 1.32 40.85
C LYS A 490 15.47 0.69 39.52
N LYS A 491 14.26 0.92 39.04
CA LYS A 491 13.72 0.46 37.76
C LYS A 491 13.67 1.63 36.78
N VAL A 492 13.99 1.38 35.51
CA VAL A 492 13.84 2.35 34.43
C VAL A 492 13.06 1.75 33.24
N ILE A 493 12.17 2.56 32.67
CA ILE A 493 11.53 2.30 31.39
C ILE A 493 12.33 3.02 30.32
N PHE A 494 12.84 2.29 29.32
CA PHE A 494 13.37 2.86 28.09
C PHE A 494 12.31 2.76 26.99
N THR A 495 12.07 3.86 26.27
CA THR A 495 11.08 3.92 25.20
C THR A 495 11.34 5.07 24.23
N TYR A 496 10.57 5.13 23.14
CA TYR A 496 10.59 6.23 22.17
C TYR A 496 9.26 6.31 21.38
N GLY A 497 9.08 7.41 20.65
CA GLY A 497 7.90 7.65 19.84
C GLY A 497 6.62 7.79 20.65
N ARG A 498 5.46 7.50 20.01
CA ARG A 498 4.14 7.78 20.64
C ARG A 498 3.87 7.03 21.95
N ILE A 499 4.44 5.85 22.14
CA ILE A 499 4.23 5.06 23.38
C ILE A 499 4.92 5.67 24.60
N THR A 500 5.77 6.67 24.41
CA THR A 500 6.30 7.51 25.50
C THR A 500 5.18 8.09 26.37
N ALA A 501 4.04 8.43 25.78
CA ALA A 501 2.87 8.90 26.51
C ALA A 501 2.44 7.92 27.62
N ASN A 502 2.43 6.62 27.35
CA ASN A 502 2.07 5.58 28.32
C ASN A 502 3.15 5.41 29.39
N ALA A 503 4.41 5.47 28.99
CA ALA A 503 5.54 5.31 29.91
C ALA A 503 5.64 6.46 30.92
N VAL A 504 5.42 7.70 30.49
CA VAL A 504 5.48 8.89 31.37
C VAL A 504 4.43 8.84 32.50
N LEU A 505 3.26 8.24 32.23
CA LEU A 505 2.22 8.04 33.25
C LEU A 505 2.66 7.08 34.38
N LEU A 506 3.73 6.31 34.17
CA LEU A 506 4.31 5.39 35.15
C LEU A 506 5.55 5.96 35.84
N SER A 507 5.85 7.25 35.69
CA SER A 507 7.06 7.89 36.25
C SER A 507 7.10 7.89 37.79
N ASP A 508 5.97 7.67 38.46
CA ASP A 508 5.89 7.44 39.91
C ASP A 508 6.29 6.02 40.33
N LYS A 509 6.36 5.06 39.40
CA LYS A 509 6.67 3.64 39.61
C LYS A 509 8.07 3.23 39.13
N ALA A 510 8.48 3.76 38.01
CA ALA A 510 9.80 3.57 37.41
C ALA A 510 10.31 4.90 36.82
N ASP A 511 11.61 5.11 36.82
CA ASP A 511 12.16 6.21 36.04
C ASP A 511 11.92 6.02 34.55
N VAL A 512 11.87 7.09 33.76
CA VAL A 512 11.60 7.00 32.32
C VAL A 512 12.72 7.64 31.53
N LEU A 513 13.34 6.87 30.65
CA LEU A 513 14.33 7.33 29.68
C LEU A 513 13.74 7.24 28.28
N GLN A 514 13.31 8.38 27.78
CA GLN A 514 12.84 8.52 26.40
C GLN A 514 14.02 8.84 25.48
N ALA A 515 14.23 8.07 24.41
CA ALA A 515 15.13 8.45 23.33
C ALA A 515 14.35 9.20 22.24
N VAL A 516 14.91 10.30 21.73
CA VAL A 516 14.41 11.02 20.55
C VAL A 516 15.27 10.68 19.33
N LYS A 517 16.59 10.75 19.44
CA LYS A 517 17.52 10.10 18.51
C LYS A 517 17.73 8.66 18.99
N ILE A 518 17.13 7.72 18.26
CA ILE A 518 17.15 6.30 18.66
C ILE A 518 18.36 5.54 18.09
N TYR A 519 18.92 6.03 16.98
CA TYR A 519 20.11 5.43 16.37
C TYR A 519 20.96 6.50 15.65
N PRO A 520 22.32 6.41 15.72
CA PRO A 520 23.06 5.54 16.63
C PRO A 520 22.76 5.84 18.10
N VAL A 521 22.81 4.79 18.95
CA VAL A 521 22.52 4.95 20.38
C VAL A 521 23.62 5.78 21.05
N GLU A 522 23.23 6.87 21.70
CA GLU A 522 24.18 7.73 22.40
C GLU A 522 24.82 7.02 23.61
N GLU A 523 26.13 7.21 23.79
CA GLU A 523 26.88 6.66 24.91
C GLU A 523 26.30 7.05 26.29
N LYS A 524 25.73 8.26 26.40
CA LYS A 524 25.07 8.75 27.61
C LYS A 524 23.85 7.89 27.98
N ILE A 525 23.06 7.43 27.00
CA ILE A 525 21.91 6.55 27.23
C ILE A 525 22.39 5.24 27.87
N ILE A 526 23.48 4.64 27.34
CA ILE A 526 24.03 3.40 27.88
C ILE A 526 24.54 3.60 29.33
N LYS A 527 25.20 4.71 29.60
CA LYS A 527 25.68 5.05 30.96
C LYS A 527 24.53 5.21 31.95
N ILE A 528 23.47 5.92 31.57
CA ILE A 528 22.28 6.07 32.39
C ILE A 528 21.65 4.70 32.67
N LEU A 529 21.40 3.91 31.65
CA LEU A 529 20.78 2.60 31.81
C LEU A 529 21.60 1.65 32.67
N SER A 530 22.95 1.70 32.57
CA SER A 530 23.86 0.87 33.37
C SER A 530 23.75 1.13 34.88
N SER A 531 23.19 2.24 35.32
CA SER A 531 23.03 2.58 36.73
C SER A 531 21.78 1.99 37.41
N TYR A 532 20.91 1.34 36.64
CA TYR A 532 19.68 0.77 37.17
C TYR A 532 19.79 -0.73 37.45
N ASP A 533 19.03 -1.21 38.43
CA ASP A 533 18.96 -2.64 38.77
C ASP A 533 18.10 -3.41 37.76
N GLU A 534 17.04 -2.77 37.22
CA GLU A 534 16.10 -3.35 36.28
C GLU A 534 15.80 -2.37 35.14
N ILE A 535 15.88 -2.85 33.90
CA ILE A 535 15.59 -2.07 32.68
C ILE A 535 14.45 -2.76 31.93
N TYR A 536 13.39 -2.01 31.67
CA TYR A 536 12.23 -2.42 30.89
C TYR A 536 12.23 -1.64 29.58
N PHE A 537 12.40 -2.35 28.46
CA PHE A 537 12.37 -1.77 27.13
C PHE A 537 10.99 -1.94 26.52
N PHE A 538 10.38 -0.86 26.06
CA PHE A 538 9.11 -0.89 25.33
C PHE A 538 9.29 -0.22 23.98
N GLU A 539 9.08 -0.99 22.90
CA GLU A 539 9.28 -0.53 21.54
C GLU A 539 8.12 -0.91 20.62
N GLU A 540 7.56 0.07 19.92
CA GLU A 540 6.59 -0.15 18.85
C GLU A 540 7.33 -0.39 17.53
N ALA A 541 8.09 -1.49 17.47
CA ALA A 541 8.88 -1.98 16.36
C ALA A 541 9.04 -3.50 16.48
N PHE A 542 9.51 -4.14 15.42
CA PHE A 542 9.81 -5.58 15.44
C PHE A 542 11.00 -5.84 16.36
N GLN A 543 10.92 -6.89 17.20
CA GLN A 543 11.93 -7.15 18.24
C GLN A 543 13.30 -7.45 17.63
N SER A 544 13.35 -8.34 16.65
CA SER A 544 14.61 -8.70 16.03
C SER A 544 15.24 -7.50 15.31
N GLY A 545 16.43 -7.10 15.72
CA GLY A 545 17.12 -5.91 15.24
C GLY A 545 16.67 -4.59 15.87
N SER A 546 15.87 -4.63 16.92
CA SER A 546 15.39 -3.47 17.66
C SER A 546 16.52 -2.67 18.34
N ILE A 547 16.19 -1.47 18.76
CA ILE A 547 17.12 -0.63 19.55
C ILE A 547 17.44 -1.27 20.91
N SER A 548 16.44 -1.91 21.53
CA SER A 548 16.62 -2.61 22.81
C SER A 548 17.61 -3.76 22.71
N GLU A 549 17.56 -4.58 21.66
CA GLU A 549 18.55 -5.65 21.46
C GLU A 549 19.97 -5.11 21.33
N LYS A 550 20.13 -3.99 20.60
CA LYS A 550 21.44 -3.32 20.46
C LYS A 550 21.92 -2.76 21.79
N ILE A 551 21.04 -2.10 22.56
CA ILE A 551 21.35 -1.59 23.89
C ILE A 551 21.73 -2.73 24.83
N CYS A 552 20.98 -3.83 24.85
CA CYS A 552 21.31 -5.01 25.66
C CYS A 552 22.68 -5.57 25.32
N SER A 553 23.05 -5.63 24.03
CA SER A 553 24.39 -6.03 23.59
C SER A 553 25.47 -5.10 24.14
N TYR A 554 25.28 -3.78 24.08
CA TYR A 554 26.22 -2.80 24.64
C TYR A 554 26.34 -2.91 26.17
N LEU A 555 25.23 -3.12 26.87
CA LEU A 555 25.21 -3.31 28.32
C LEU A 555 25.97 -4.57 28.74
N LEU A 556 25.76 -5.68 28.04
CA LEU A 556 26.46 -6.94 28.28
C LEU A 556 27.98 -6.81 28.07
N GLN A 557 28.41 -6.15 27.00
CA GLN A 557 29.83 -5.89 26.72
C GLN A 557 30.51 -5.06 27.83
N ARG A 558 29.73 -4.29 28.58
CA ARG A 558 30.20 -3.47 29.71
C ARG A 558 30.03 -4.12 31.09
N GLY A 559 29.64 -5.40 31.09
CA GLY A 559 29.50 -6.17 32.30
C GLY A 559 28.26 -5.84 33.15
N TYR A 560 27.22 -5.28 32.56
CA TYR A 560 25.94 -5.06 33.23
C TYR A 560 25.36 -6.37 33.74
N LYS A 561 24.95 -6.40 35.01
CA LYS A 561 24.44 -7.59 35.71
C LYS A 561 23.00 -7.46 36.17
N GLY A 562 22.37 -6.31 35.93
CA GLY A 562 20.97 -6.08 36.25
C GLY A 562 20.01 -6.87 35.34
N LYS A 563 18.74 -6.80 35.64
CA LYS A 563 17.71 -7.46 34.86
C LYS A 563 17.30 -6.61 33.66
N THR A 564 17.10 -7.23 32.52
CA THR A 564 16.55 -6.58 31.33
C THR A 564 15.29 -7.33 30.86
N LYS A 565 14.29 -6.59 30.42
CA LYS A 565 13.09 -7.14 29.79
C LYS A 565 12.74 -6.32 28.55
N ILE A 566 12.67 -6.98 27.39
CA ILE A 566 12.25 -6.37 26.13
C ILE A 566 10.79 -6.71 25.88
N VAL A 567 10.01 -5.70 25.54
CA VAL A 567 8.62 -5.78 25.08
C VAL A 567 8.54 -5.05 23.76
N ALA A 568 8.46 -5.80 22.70
CA ALA A 568 8.41 -5.34 21.32
C ALA A 568 7.52 -6.30 20.49
N VAL A 569 7.33 -5.99 19.22
CA VAL A 569 6.43 -6.77 18.38
C VAL A 569 7.13 -8.04 17.88
N ASN A 570 6.49 -9.20 18.09
CA ASN A 570 6.94 -10.50 17.60
C ASN A 570 5.85 -11.14 16.73
N GLY A 571 6.00 -11.05 15.41
CA GLY A 571 5.04 -11.60 14.45
C GLY A 571 4.10 -10.55 13.87
N PHE A 572 3.17 -11.01 13.04
CA PHE A 572 2.19 -10.16 12.37
C PHE A 572 0.97 -9.95 13.28
N ILE A 573 0.57 -8.70 13.44
CA ILE A 573 -0.58 -8.31 14.26
C ILE A 573 -1.76 -8.02 13.34
N PRO A 574 -2.92 -8.67 13.56
CA PRO A 574 -4.11 -8.47 12.72
C PRO A 574 -4.64 -7.03 12.74
N HIS A 575 -5.48 -6.72 11.75
CA HIS A 575 -6.20 -5.45 11.70
C HIS A 575 -7.11 -5.27 12.93
N ASN A 576 -7.06 -4.08 13.52
CA ASN A 576 -7.82 -3.69 14.71
C ASN A 576 -7.71 -2.17 14.88
N THR A 577 -8.22 -1.61 15.96
CA THR A 577 -7.85 -0.25 16.37
C THR A 577 -6.40 -0.23 16.88
N VAL A 578 -5.71 0.89 16.71
CA VAL A 578 -4.33 1.06 17.23
C VAL A 578 -4.25 0.80 18.75
N SER A 579 -5.26 1.25 19.51
CA SER A 579 -5.33 1.02 20.96
C SER A 579 -5.36 -0.47 21.31
N ASN A 580 -6.19 -1.26 20.61
CA ASN A 580 -6.27 -2.71 20.82
C ASN A 580 -4.99 -3.43 20.39
N GLN A 581 -4.33 -2.96 19.32
CA GLN A 581 -3.06 -3.49 18.86
C GLN A 581 -1.94 -3.25 19.89
N LEU A 582 -1.83 -2.03 20.43
CA LEU A 582 -0.89 -1.72 21.52
C LEU A 582 -1.16 -2.59 22.76
N LYS A 583 -2.43 -2.73 23.14
CA LYS A 583 -2.85 -3.59 24.26
C LYS A 583 -2.48 -5.05 24.05
N SER A 584 -2.67 -5.58 22.84
CA SER A 584 -2.39 -6.99 22.52
C SER A 584 -0.93 -7.39 22.71
N VAL A 585 -0.01 -6.42 22.61
CA VAL A 585 1.43 -6.64 22.79
C VAL A 585 2.00 -6.02 24.08
N GLY A 586 1.14 -5.48 24.95
CA GLY A 586 1.55 -4.92 26.24
C GLY A 586 2.25 -3.56 26.16
N LEU A 587 2.01 -2.79 25.08
CA LEU A 587 2.55 -1.44 24.87
C LEU A 587 1.58 -0.32 25.28
N ASP A 588 0.38 -0.65 25.78
CA ASP A 588 -0.53 0.29 26.42
C ASP A 588 -0.14 0.53 27.89
N TYR A 589 -0.77 1.49 28.54
CA TYR A 589 -0.49 1.85 29.94
C TYR A 589 -0.63 0.65 30.90
N GLU A 590 -1.76 -0.09 30.82
CA GLU A 590 -2.02 -1.24 31.72
C GLU A 590 -1.06 -2.41 31.47
N GLY A 591 -0.71 -2.65 30.21
CA GLY A 591 0.30 -3.63 29.81
C GLY A 591 1.67 -3.31 30.37
N MET A 592 2.14 -2.07 30.18
CA MET A 592 3.42 -1.60 30.71
C MET A 592 3.46 -1.69 32.24
N LYS A 593 2.40 -1.22 32.93
CA LYS A 593 2.26 -1.28 34.38
C LYS A 593 2.38 -2.70 34.91
N LYS A 594 1.60 -3.62 34.36
CA LYS A 594 1.66 -5.05 34.72
C LYS A 594 3.04 -5.66 34.51
N ILE A 595 3.71 -5.30 33.43
CA ILE A 595 5.02 -5.86 33.06
C ILE A 595 6.14 -5.39 34.00
N ILE A 596 6.09 -4.14 34.48
CA ILE A 596 7.06 -3.63 35.48
C ILE A 596 6.76 -4.14 36.89
N GLY A 597 5.66 -4.92 37.10
CA GLY A 597 5.31 -5.55 38.36
C GLY A 597 4.52 -4.64 39.32
N GLU A 598 3.67 -3.78 38.77
CA GLU A 598 2.86 -2.82 39.53
C GLU A 598 1.34 -3.08 39.38
#